data_4b53de5b3021e8817690f2e525bd235b
#
_entry.id   4b53de5b3021e8817690f2e525bd235b
#
_cell.length_a   1.000
_cell.length_b   1.000
_cell.length_c   1.000
_cell.angle_alpha   90.00
_cell.angle_beta   90.00
_cell.angle_gamma   90.00
#
_symmetry.space_group_name_H-M   'P 1'
#
loop_
_entity.id
_entity.type
_entity.pdbx_description
1 polymer ?
#
loop_
_entity_poly.entity_id
_entity_poly.type
_entity_poly.pdbx_seq_one_letter_code
_entity_poly.pdbx_strand_id
1 'polypeptide(L)'
;MIRIAHTPWLLGLLCTAAWARATAPDPALLGCWRATTIVLHTADGARLEDRSGRCTLRFKEEQLESTCRTTQGLATTTYQYQIVRPQVYATTLAGSTVRTEMARTTREYAYRIEGERLHTASVVSATAPDASATGPRTETDATQVRCP
;
A
#
# COMPACT_ATOMS: atom_id res chain seq x y z
N MET A 1 -49.38 14.95 55.09
CA MET A 1 -47.97 14.46 54.96
C MET A 1 -47.82 13.72 53.65
N ILE A 2 -47.27 14.41 52.65
CA ILE A 2 -47.08 13.87 51.28
C ILE A 2 -45.60 13.51 51.15
N ARG A 3 -45.27 12.22 50.94
CA ARG A 3 -43.91 11.76 50.65
C ARG A 3 -43.70 11.72 49.14
N ILE A 4 -42.79 12.57 48.66
CA ILE A 4 -42.35 12.62 47.28
C ILE A 4 -41.17 11.65 47.15
N ALA A 5 -41.35 10.58 46.33
CA ALA A 5 -40.35 9.64 45.99
C ALA A 5 -39.51 10.18 44.80
N HIS A 6 -38.21 10.41 45.01
CA HIS A 6 -37.26 10.76 43.94
C HIS A 6 -36.73 9.49 43.27
N THR A 7 -37.04 9.30 42.01
CA THR A 7 -36.48 8.24 41.18
C THR A 7 -35.21 8.79 40.47
N PRO A 8 -34.02 8.19 40.63
CA PRO A 8 -32.84 8.59 39.86
C PRO A 8 -32.90 8.01 38.47
N TRP A 9 -32.86 8.85 37.46
CA TRP A 9 -32.66 8.48 36.07
C TRP A 9 -31.18 8.16 35.84
N LEU A 10 -30.84 6.88 35.64
CA LEU A 10 -29.55 6.43 35.17
C LEU A 10 -29.46 6.65 33.64
N LEU A 11 -28.78 7.73 33.21
CA LEU A 11 -28.38 7.90 31.83
C LEU A 11 -27.23 6.91 31.54
N GLY A 12 -27.56 5.81 30.88
CA GLY A 12 -26.57 4.90 30.31
C GLY A 12 -25.87 5.55 29.09
N LEU A 13 -24.61 5.93 29.25
CA LEU A 13 -23.72 6.32 28.13
C LEU A 13 -23.44 5.09 27.29
N LEU A 14 -24.09 4.94 26.13
CA LEU A 14 -23.72 3.97 25.09
C LEU A 14 -22.49 4.50 24.38
N CYS A 15 -21.29 4.06 24.81
CA CYS A 15 -20.06 4.19 24.03
C CYS A 15 -20.15 3.28 22.79
N THR A 16 -20.58 3.82 21.67
CA THR A 16 -20.44 3.16 20.37
C THR A 16 -18.95 3.23 19.96
N ALA A 17 -18.21 2.17 20.23
CA ALA A 17 -16.89 1.98 19.67
C ALA A 17 -17.02 1.90 18.14
N ALA A 18 -16.68 2.98 17.45
CA ALA A 18 -16.54 2.98 15.99
C ALA A 18 -15.31 2.09 15.66
N TRP A 19 -15.58 0.86 15.32
CA TRP A 19 -14.58 -0.05 14.78
C TRP A 19 -14.18 0.52 13.42
N ALA A 20 -12.94 0.98 13.30
CA ALA A 20 -12.35 1.33 12.03
C ALA A 20 -12.37 0.06 11.16
N ARG A 21 -13.34 -0.04 10.25
CA ARG A 21 -13.38 -1.12 9.28
C ARG A 21 -12.17 -0.95 8.38
N ALA A 22 -11.30 -1.96 8.36
CA ALA A 22 -10.30 -2.09 7.31
C ALA A 22 -11.05 -1.99 5.97
N THR A 23 -10.63 -1.09 5.10
CA THR A 23 -11.25 -0.92 3.80
C THR A 23 -10.99 -2.19 3.00
N ALA A 24 -12.04 -2.80 2.43
CA ALA A 24 -11.92 -3.99 1.61
C ALA A 24 -10.93 -3.74 0.45
N PRO A 25 -10.18 -4.78 0.01
CA PRO A 25 -9.30 -4.64 -1.14
C PRO A 25 -10.11 -4.24 -2.38
N ASP A 26 -9.49 -3.47 -3.27
CA ASP A 26 -10.08 -3.15 -4.58
C ASP A 26 -10.03 -4.41 -5.46
N PRO A 27 -11.18 -5.00 -5.87
CA PRO A 27 -11.19 -6.19 -6.70
C PRO A 27 -10.45 -6.01 -8.03
N ALA A 28 -10.41 -4.79 -8.58
CA ALA A 28 -9.73 -4.49 -9.82
C ALA A 28 -8.19 -4.56 -9.68
N LEU A 29 -7.67 -4.38 -8.46
CA LEU A 29 -6.25 -4.44 -8.18
C LEU A 29 -5.76 -5.90 -7.97
N LEU A 30 -6.66 -6.79 -7.50
CA LEU A 30 -6.30 -8.17 -7.19
C LEU A 30 -5.80 -8.94 -8.42
N GLY A 31 -4.76 -9.76 -8.21
CA GLY A 31 -4.18 -10.59 -9.26
C GLY A 31 -2.70 -10.31 -9.50
N CYS A 32 -2.22 -10.69 -10.68
CA CYS A 32 -0.81 -10.59 -11.04
C CYS A 32 -0.61 -9.57 -12.15
N TRP A 33 0.41 -8.72 -11.95
CA TRP A 33 0.77 -7.63 -12.82
C TRP A 33 2.26 -7.69 -13.16
N ARG A 34 2.60 -7.81 -14.44
CA ARG A 34 3.99 -7.74 -14.87
C ARG A 34 4.39 -6.28 -15.05
N ALA A 35 5.38 -5.82 -14.30
CA ALA A 35 5.94 -4.49 -14.46
C ALA A 35 6.60 -4.37 -15.84
N THR A 36 6.11 -3.46 -16.65
CA THR A 36 6.67 -3.14 -17.98
C THR A 36 7.68 -2.01 -17.90
N THR A 37 7.48 -1.09 -16.96
CA THR A 37 8.41 0.00 -16.68
C THR A 37 8.42 0.26 -15.18
N ILE A 38 9.61 0.37 -14.60
CA ILE A 38 9.81 0.83 -13.22
C ILE A 38 10.73 2.04 -13.27
N VAL A 39 10.30 3.16 -12.72
CA VAL A 39 11.09 4.39 -12.61
C VAL A 39 11.36 4.67 -11.14
N LEU A 40 12.62 4.78 -10.78
CA LEU A 40 13.07 5.22 -9.47
C LEU A 40 13.65 6.63 -9.59
N HIS A 41 13.08 7.57 -8.84
CA HIS A 41 13.65 8.88 -8.62
C HIS A 41 14.37 8.85 -7.27
N THR A 42 15.67 9.02 -7.30
CA THR A 42 16.51 9.00 -6.09
C THR A 42 16.47 10.37 -5.39
N ALA A 43 16.87 10.40 -4.12
CA ALA A 43 16.86 11.63 -3.31
C ALA A 43 17.80 12.72 -3.85
N ASP A 44 18.86 12.35 -4.59
CA ASP A 44 19.80 13.26 -5.26
C ASP A 44 19.32 13.75 -6.63
N GLY A 45 18.09 13.38 -7.06
CA GLY A 45 17.46 13.80 -8.29
C GLY A 45 17.78 12.93 -9.52
N ALA A 46 18.54 11.84 -9.36
CA ALA A 46 18.75 10.90 -10.45
C ALA A 46 17.46 10.12 -10.78
N ARG A 47 17.31 9.76 -12.05
CA ARG A 47 16.20 8.94 -12.55
C ARG A 47 16.77 7.64 -13.13
N LEU A 48 16.38 6.55 -12.54
CA LEU A 48 16.72 5.20 -13.01
C LEU A 48 15.48 4.55 -13.59
N GLU A 49 15.61 3.90 -14.73
CA GLU A 49 14.48 3.27 -15.42
C GLU A 49 14.80 1.83 -15.79
N ASP A 50 13.94 0.90 -15.42
CA ASP A 50 13.98 -0.51 -15.80
C ASP A 50 12.76 -0.87 -16.65
N ARG A 51 13.01 -1.30 -17.88
CA ARG A 51 12.01 -1.80 -18.84
C ARG A 51 12.15 -3.30 -19.13
N SER A 52 12.88 -4.01 -18.29
CA SER A 52 13.20 -5.41 -18.53
C SER A 52 12.02 -6.36 -18.44
N GLY A 53 10.92 -5.98 -17.80
CA GLY A 53 9.76 -6.84 -17.59
C GLY A 53 10.02 -8.02 -16.64
N ARG A 54 11.08 -7.95 -15.84
CA ARG A 54 11.53 -9.04 -14.96
C ARG A 54 10.81 -9.10 -13.63
N CYS A 55 10.05 -8.07 -13.27
CA CYS A 55 9.34 -7.99 -12.00
C CYS A 55 7.84 -8.24 -12.18
N THR A 56 7.27 -8.95 -11.23
CA THR A 56 5.83 -9.20 -11.13
C THR A 56 5.34 -8.77 -9.77
N LEU A 57 4.22 -8.04 -9.77
CA LEU A 57 3.48 -7.67 -8.57
C LEU A 57 2.28 -8.61 -8.45
N ARG A 58 2.04 -9.15 -7.28
CA ARG A 58 0.86 -9.96 -6.97
C ARG A 58 0.11 -9.34 -5.81
N PHE A 59 -1.05 -8.81 -6.11
CA PHE A 59 -1.97 -8.28 -5.10
C PHE A 59 -2.92 -9.39 -4.64
N LYS A 60 -2.87 -9.71 -3.37
CA LYS A 60 -3.80 -10.57 -2.63
C LYS A 60 -4.72 -9.68 -1.79
N GLU A 61 -5.54 -10.24 -0.94
CA GLU A 61 -6.48 -9.43 -0.12
C GLU A 61 -5.77 -8.44 0.82
N GLU A 62 -4.68 -8.87 1.48
CA GLU A 62 -3.96 -8.07 2.47
C GLU A 62 -2.45 -8.01 2.21
N GLN A 63 -1.97 -8.70 1.18
CA GLN A 63 -0.55 -8.81 0.87
C GLN A 63 -0.27 -8.41 -0.57
N LEU A 64 0.83 -7.67 -0.74
CA LEU A 64 1.46 -7.41 -2.02
C LEU A 64 2.82 -8.13 -2.06
N GLU A 65 2.99 -9.00 -3.02
CA GLU A 65 4.27 -9.65 -3.31
C GLU A 65 4.90 -9.02 -4.55
N SER A 66 6.14 -8.59 -4.43
CA SER A 66 6.96 -8.14 -5.57
C SER A 66 8.05 -9.17 -5.80
N THR A 67 8.04 -9.83 -6.94
CA THR A 67 9.04 -10.83 -7.32
C THR A 67 9.77 -10.39 -8.56
N CYS A 68 11.09 -10.25 -8.46
CA CYS A 68 11.96 -9.86 -9.57
C CYS A 68 12.96 -10.98 -9.88
N ARG A 69 13.13 -11.27 -11.16
CA ARG A 69 14.20 -12.18 -11.62
C ARG A 69 15.52 -11.42 -11.66
N THR A 70 16.49 -11.90 -10.91
CA THR A 70 17.84 -11.35 -10.84
C THR A 70 18.86 -12.35 -11.43
N THR A 71 20.10 -11.94 -11.55
CA THR A 71 21.22 -12.84 -11.94
C THR A 71 21.49 -13.95 -10.92
N GLN A 72 21.06 -13.75 -9.67
CA GLN A 72 21.23 -14.71 -8.56
C GLN A 72 19.98 -15.56 -8.29
N GLY A 73 18.92 -15.39 -9.08
CA GLY A 73 17.65 -16.09 -8.91
C GLY A 73 16.46 -15.13 -8.70
N LEU A 74 15.44 -15.60 -7.98
CA LEU A 74 14.25 -14.78 -7.68
C LEU A 74 14.47 -13.99 -6.38
N ALA A 75 14.26 -12.69 -6.45
CA ALA A 75 14.16 -11.81 -5.30
C ALA A 75 12.69 -11.49 -5.03
N THR A 76 12.18 -11.92 -3.88
CA THR A 76 10.79 -11.69 -3.48
C THR A 76 10.72 -10.80 -2.25
N THR A 77 9.88 -9.78 -2.32
CA THR A 77 9.58 -8.89 -1.20
C THR A 77 8.08 -8.90 -0.96
N THR A 78 7.69 -9.12 0.28
CA THR A 78 6.30 -9.19 0.73
C THR A 78 5.97 -7.98 1.58
N TYR A 79 4.85 -7.35 1.28
CA TYR A 79 4.31 -6.22 2.01
C TYR A 79 2.93 -6.56 2.55
N GLN A 80 2.60 -6.08 3.72
CA GLN A 80 1.21 -5.87 4.12
C GLN A 80 0.72 -4.61 3.40
N TYR A 81 -0.47 -4.66 2.79
CA TYR A 81 -1.06 -3.49 2.17
C TYR A 81 -2.53 -3.35 2.52
N GLN A 82 -3.01 -2.13 2.48
CA GLN A 82 -4.42 -1.79 2.67
C GLN A 82 -4.80 -0.57 1.83
N ILE A 83 -6.04 -0.52 1.37
CA ILE A 83 -6.59 0.68 0.74
C ILE A 83 -6.85 1.71 1.86
N VAL A 84 -6.20 2.87 1.78
CA VAL A 84 -6.30 3.94 2.80
C VAL A 84 -7.24 5.06 2.37
N ARG A 85 -7.45 5.24 1.08
CA ARG A 85 -8.41 6.15 0.45
C ARG A 85 -8.62 5.73 -1.01
N PRO A 86 -9.64 6.25 -1.73
CA PRO A 86 -9.88 5.89 -3.13
C PRO A 86 -8.61 5.98 -3.98
N GLN A 87 -8.28 4.89 -4.68
CA GLN A 87 -7.09 4.79 -5.56
C GLN A 87 -5.75 5.03 -4.87
N VAL A 88 -5.66 4.82 -3.55
CA VAL A 88 -4.40 4.88 -2.80
C VAL A 88 -4.31 3.70 -1.84
N TYR A 89 -3.22 2.96 -1.94
CA TYR A 89 -2.88 1.92 -0.98
C TYR A 89 -1.60 2.29 -0.20
N ALA A 90 -1.56 1.87 1.05
CA ALA A 90 -0.37 1.94 1.90
C ALA A 90 0.27 0.57 2.01
N THR A 91 1.60 0.52 2.01
CA THR A 91 2.37 -0.72 2.19
C THR A 91 3.32 -0.61 3.37
N THR A 92 3.47 -1.71 4.08
CA THR A 92 4.51 -1.89 5.11
C THR A 92 5.25 -3.19 4.81
N LEU A 93 6.59 -3.14 4.80
CA LEU A 93 7.41 -4.31 4.53
C LEU A 93 7.16 -5.40 5.59
N ALA A 94 6.78 -6.59 5.14
CA ALA A 94 6.58 -7.78 5.98
C ALA A 94 7.78 -8.74 5.93
N GLY A 95 8.43 -8.85 4.77
CA GLY A 95 9.57 -9.73 4.58
C GLY A 95 10.23 -9.55 3.22
N SER A 96 11.49 -9.98 3.11
CA SER A 96 12.22 -9.96 1.84
C SER A 96 13.27 -11.06 1.82
N THR A 97 13.50 -11.67 0.64
CA THR A 97 14.59 -12.63 0.40
C THR A 97 15.92 -11.92 0.15
N VAL A 98 15.92 -10.61 -0.01
CA VAL A 98 17.09 -9.77 -0.17
C VAL A 98 17.19 -8.76 0.94
N ARG A 99 18.41 -8.30 1.27
CA ARG A 99 18.58 -7.21 2.23
C ARG A 99 17.93 -5.95 1.71
N THR A 100 17.11 -5.32 2.54
CA THR A 100 16.50 -4.03 2.25
C THR A 100 16.52 -3.16 3.50
N GLU A 101 16.86 -1.88 3.32
CA GLU A 101 16.81 -0.88 4.39
C GLU A 101 15.40 -0.34 4.63
N MET A 102 14.41 -0.85 3.86
CA MET A 102 13.02 -0.37 3.89
C MET A 102 12.17 -0.99 5.02
N ALA A 103 12.81 -1.68 5.98
CA ALA A 103 12.13 -2.28 7.11
C ALA A 103 11.39 -1.22 7.95
N ARG A 104 10.09 -1.44 8.17
CA ARG A 104 9.19 -0.67 9.05
C ARG A 104 8.74 0.71 8.55
N THR A 105 9.04 1.12 7.33
CA THR A 105 8.46 2.34 6.76
C THR A 105 7.16 2.01 6.04
N THR A 106 6.10 2.73 6.40
CA THR A 106 4.85 2.71 5.62
C THR A 106 4.98 3.69 4.47
N ARG A 107 4.65 3.23 3.27
CA ARG A 107 4.65 4.04 2.05
C ARG A 107 3.29 3.99 1.39
N GLU A 108 2.85 5.09 0.86
CA GLU A 108 1.61 5.20 0.11
C GLU A 108 1.88 5.28 -1.39
N TYR A 109 0.99 4.66 -2.16
CA TYR A 109 1.02 4.64 -3.61
C TYR A 109 -0.35 4.98 -4.15
N ALA A 110 -0.43 6.00 -4.99
CA ALA A 110 -1.58 6.21 -5.84
C ALA A 110 -1.56 5.18 -6.97
N TYR A 111 -2.73 4.68 -7.38
CA TYR A 111 -2.83 3.75 -8.51
C TYR A 111 -3.98 4.12 -9.43
N ARG A 112 -3.86 3.70 -10.69
CA ARG A 112 -4.87 3.82 -11.71
C ARG A 112 -4.88 2.55 -12.55
N ILE A 113 -6.07 2.03 -12.82
CA ILE A 113 -6.28 0.84 -13.65
C ILE A 113 -7.09 1.26 -14.86
N GLU A 114 -6.59 0.97 -16.05
CA GLU A 114 -7.23 1.20 -17.33
C GLU A 114 -7.19 -0.10 -18.15
N GLY A 115 -8.31 -0.85 -18.13
CA GLY A 115 -8.35 -2.19 -18.71
C GLY A 115 -7.34 -3.12 -18.03
N GLU A 116 -6.40 -3.65 -18.80
CA GLU A 116 -5.34 -4.54 -18.31
C GLU A 116 -4.05 -3.80 -17.93
N ARG A 117 -4.10 -2.49 -17.79
CA ARG A 117 -2.94 -1.66 -17.41
C ARG A 117 -3.11 -1.11 -16.02
N LEU A 118 -2.06 -1.25 -15.21
CA LEU A 118 -1.91 -0.66 -13.89
C LEU A 118 -0.78 0.36 -13.92
N HIS A 119 -1.05 1.56 -13.45
CA HIS A 119 -0.03 2.55 -13.11
C HIS A 119 -0.03 2.79 -11.61
N THR A 120 1.15 2.78 -10.98
CA THR A 120 1.31 3.14 -9.57
C THR A 120 2.40 4.19 -9.41
N ALA A 121 2.22 5.10 -8.46
CA ALA A 121 3.20 6.13 -8.15
C ALA A 121 3.25 6.39 -6.64
N SER A 122 4.46 6.51 -6.09
CA SER A 122 4.66 6.89 -4.69
C SER A 122 4.01 8.24 -4.39
N VAL A 123 3.23 8.31 -3.32
CA VAL A 123 2.67 9.56 -2.79
C VAL A 123 3.61 10.13 -1.76
N VAL A 124 4.01 11.38 -1.96
CA VAL A 124 4.76 12.12 -0.92
C VAL A 124 3.78 12.50 0.18
N SER A 125 3.89 11.89 1.36
CA SER A 125 3.00 12.18 2.49
C SER A 125 3.36 13.56 3.05
N ALA A 126 2.46 14.53 2.92
CA ALA A 126 2.63 15.88 3.48
C ALA A 126 2.57 15.92 5.02
N THR A 127 2.30 14.79 5.67
CA THR A 127 2.07 14.69 7.12
C THR A 127 3.30 14.27 7.95
N ALA A 128 4.41 13.90 7.31
CA ALA A 128 5.66 13.67 8.06
C ALA A 128 6.48 14.96 8.07
N PRO A 129 6.72 15.59 9.22
CA PRO A 129 7.47 16.86 9.30
C PRO A 129 8.91 16.75 8.78
N ASP A 130 9.44 15.54 8.65
CA ASP A 130 10.78 15.25 8.13
C ASP A 130 10.79 14.58 6.75
N ALA A 131 9.60 14.36 6.13
CA ALA A 131 9.53 13.89 4.76
C ALA A 131 9.89 15.05 3.84
N SER A 132 11.20 15.25 3.62
CA SER A 132 11.65 16.11 2.54
C SER A 132 10.95 15.67 1.25
N ALA A 133 10.38 16.63 0.53
CA ALA A 133 9.76 16.39 -0.80
C ALA A 133 10.74 15.72 -1.79
N THR A 134 11.96 15.46 -1.37
CA THR A 134 13.10 14.90 -2.08
C THR A 134 13.36 13.41 -1.77
N GLY A 135 12.51 12.73 -0.98
CA GLY A 135 12.66 11.28 -0.75
C GLY A 135 12.56 10.46 -2.04
N PRO A 136 13.13 9.24 -2.08
CA PRO A 136 13.06 8.40 -3.25
C PRO A 136 11.60 8.07 -3.60
N ARG A 137 11.24 8.24 -4.88
CA ARG A 137 9.90 7.98 -5.41
C ARG A 137 9.98 6.88 -6.45
N THR A 138 8.97 6.03 -6.49
CA THR A 138 8.87 4.95 -7.46
C THR A 138 7.58 5.10 -8.25
N GLU A 139 7.68 4.95 -9.56
CA GLU A 139 6.55 4.83 -10.47
C GLU A 139 6.64 3.47 -11.16
N THR A 140 5.51 2.80 -11.37
CA THR A 140 5.49 1.51 -12.06
C THR A 140 4.31 1.45 -13.02
N ASP A 141 4.60 1.12 -14.26
CA ASP A 141 3.61 0.68 -15.24
C ASP A 141 3.64 -0.83 -15.32
N ALA A 142 2.47 -1.45 -15.31
CA ALA A 142 2.35 -2.90 -15.37
C ALA A 142 1.16 -3.33 -16.23
N THR A 143 1.22 -4.55 -16.74
CA THR A 143 0.11 -5.19 -17.45
C THR A 143 -0.35 -6.41 -16.68
N GLN A 144 -1.67 -6.63 -16.70
CA GLN A 144 -2.26 -7.80 -16.06
C GLN A 144 -1.78 -9.08 -16.75
N VAL A 145 -1.43 -10.07 -15.96
CA VAL A 145 -0.99 -11.37 -16.44
C VAL A 145 -1.65 -12.47 -15.62
N ARG A 146 -1.70 -13.68 -16.18
CA ARG A 146 -2.15 -14.84 -15.41
C ARG A 146 -1.17 -15.11 -14.27
N CYS A 147 -1.69 -15.31 -13.07
CA CYS A 147 -0.85 -15.74 -11.94
C CYS A 147 -0.30 -17.15 -12.17
N PRO A 148 0.97 -17.40 -11.82
CA PRO A 148 1.55 -18.74 -11.86
C PRO A 148 0.92 -19.69 -10.84
#